data_8b5a6177db4cce43cddfdb80c82187d4
#
_entry.id   8b5a6177db4cce43cddfdb80c82187d4
#
_cell.length_a   1.000
_cell.length_b   1.000
_cell.length_c   1.000
_cell.angle_alpha   90.00
_cell.angle_beta   90.00
_cell.angle_gamma   90.00
#
_symmetry.space_group_name_H-M   'P 1'
#
loop_
_entity.id
_entity.type
_entity.pdbx_description
1 polymer ?
#
loop_
_entity_poly.entity_id
_entity_poly.type
_entity_poly.pdbx_seq_one_letter_code
_entity_poly.pdbx_strand_id
1 'polypeptide(L)'
;MILRTHYSGQISADMDGKEVMLAGFAHEIRDLGGIAFLVLRDREGMAQITLVKKLLGKDVFKMARSISRESVVMVRGNVKAEAKAPRGYEILPTEIQVLSAAQVPLPLDPTEKVECELDTRLDSRFMDIRRPCVLAAFEIESAVLCSLRDYFHKKGIVEVFTPKIVAAATEGGTDLFPISYFEKEAFLNQSPQLYKQMLMGAGMDRVYEIGPIFRAEEHDTRRHLNEAISIDLEVSFADDKDVMEILEEAVAGAYSYVADNCRRQLEVLNMELEVPRLPFKRITYTRALELAEEKAGARMQWGDDLDTETERFLGESIGEHYFLIDWPSSIKPYYTLPYEDKPEICRGFDLMHPRMELEIERASCRERV
;
A
#
# COMPACT_ATOMS: atom_id res chain seq x y z
N MET A 1 9.49 -2.49 -29.74
CA MET A 1 10.08 -1.14 -29.92
C MET A 1 9.57 -0.25 -28.79
N ILE A 2 10.46 0.42 -28.03
CA ILE A 2 10.03 1.34 -26.96
C ILE A 2 9.63 2.64 -27.65
N LEU A 3 8.36 3.04 -27.54
CA LEU A 3 7.80 4.24 -28.16
C LEU A 3 8.03 5.51 -27.31
N ARG A 4 9.08 5.57 -26.52
CA ARG A 4 9.45 6.78 -25.75
C ARG A 4 10.95 6.80 -25.45
N THR A 5 11.52 7.98 -25.38
CA THR A 5 12.91 8.20 -24.95
C THR A 5 12.98 8.56 -23.46
N HIS A 6 11.96 9.25 -22.94
CA HIS A 6 11.87 9.74 -21.58
C HIS A 6 10.45 9.58 -21.01
N TYR A 7 10.35 9.51 -19.71
CA TYR A 7 9.12 9.80 -18.96
C TYR A 7 9.04 11.31 -18.67
N SER A 8 7.82 11.79 -18.43
CA SER A 8 7.59 13.21 -18.09
C SER A 8 8.35 13.66 -16.86
N GLY A 9 8.54 12.77 -15.87
CA GLY A 9 9.30 13.01 -14.66
C GLY A 9 10.80 13.28 -14.88
N GLN A 10 11.36 12.76 -15.95
CA GLN A 10 12.78 12.85 -16.30
C GLN A 10 13.15 14.12 -17.07
N ILE A 11 12.16 14.95 -17.43
CA ILE A 11 12.37 16.17 -18.23
C ILE A 11 12.48 17.38 -17.30
N SER A 12 13.47 18.22 -17.56
CA SER A 12 13.70 19.50 -16.87
C SER A 12 14.03 20.63 -17.85
N ALA A 13 14.02 21.85 -17.35
CA ALA A 13 14.42 23.04 -18.14
C ALA A 13 15.88 22.99 -18.63
N ASP A 14 16.76 22.20 -17.96
CA ASP A 14 18.16 22.02 -18.37
C ASP A 14 18.30 21.23 -19.68
N MET A 15 17.21 20.62 -20.13
CA MET A 15 17.14 19.90 -21.41
C MET A 15 16.74 20.80 -22.59
N ASP A 16 16.77 22.13 -22.40
CA ASP A 16 16.38 23.08 -23.46
C ASP A 16 17.03 22.76 -24.81
N GLY A 17 16.22 22.74 -25.88
CA GLY A 17 16.63 22.37 -27.22
C GLY A 17 16.79 20.88 -27.49
N LYS A 18 16.76 19.99 -26.50
CA LYS A 18 16.87 18.54 -26.74
C LYS A 18 15.57 17.95 -27.29
N GLU A 19 15.70 17.08 -28.29
CA GLU A 19 14.58 16.30 -28.80
C GLU A 19 14.24 15.16 -27.83
N VAL A 20 12.95 15.03 -27.53
CA VAL A 20 12.40 13.96 -26.69
C VAL A 20 11.19 13.32 -27.36
N MET A 21 10.93 12.07 -27.02
CA MET A 21 9.72 11.36 -27.42
C MET A 21 9.01 10.83 -26.19
N LEU A 22 7.80 11.31 -25.96
CA LEU A 22 6.90 10.92 -24.87
C LEU A 22 5.74 10.09 -25.40
N ALA A 23 5.22 9.19 -24.57
CA ALA A 23 3.99 8.47 -24.83
C ALA A 23 3.20 8.34 -23.53
N GLY A 24 1.91 8.63 -23.61
CA GLY A 24 1.04 8.63 -22.44
C GLY A 24 -0.40 8.95 -22.81
N PHE A 25 -1.17 9.40 -21.82
CA PHE A 25 -2.57 9.75 -21.97
C PHE A 25 -2.76 11.26 -22.16
N ALA A 26 -3.66 11.65 -23.07
CA ALA A 26 -4.09 13.04 -23.23
C ALA A 26 -4.99 13.42 -22.03
N HIS A 27 -4.37 13.91 -20.96
CA HIS A 27 -5.06 14.18 -19.70
C HIS A 27 -6.01 15.39 -19.81
N GLU A 28 -5.53 16.49 -20.37
CA GLU A 28 -6.31 17.71 -20.56
C GLU A 28 -5.88 18.44 -21.84
N ILE A 29 -6.83 19.09 -22.50
CA ILE A 29 -6.55 19.98 -23.63
C ILE A 29 -7.19 21.32 -23.33
N ARG A 30 -6.39 22.40 -23.40
CA ARG A 30 -6.82 23.78 -23.24
C ARG A 30 -6.62 24.54 -24.55
N ASP A 31 -7.70 24.95 -25.19
CA ASP A 31 -7.68 25.68 -26.48
C ASP A 31 -7.82 27.18 -26.23
N LEU A 32 -6.82 27.96 -26.67
CA LEU A 32 -6.81 29.42 -26.63
C LEU A 32 -6.85 30.04 -28.02
N GLY A 33 -7.35 29.30 -29.01
CA GLY A 33 -7.52 29.77 -30.38
C GLY A 33 -6.32 29.49 -31.29
N GLY A 34 -5.27 30.31 -31.23
CA GLY A 34 -4.04 30.11 -32.03
C GLY A 34 -3.00 29.23 -31.41
N ILE A 35 -3.15 28.99 -30.11
CA ILE A 35 -2.31 28.13 -29.27
C ILE A 35 -3.24 27.22 -28.48
N ALA A 36 -2.85 25.96 -28.31
CA ALA A 36 -3.50 25.04 -27.40
C ALA A 36 -2.46 24.29 -26.58
N PHE A 37 -2.83 23.83 -25.41
CA PHE A 37 -1.97 23.03 -24.51
C PHE A 37 -2.56 21.65 -24.36
N LEU A 38 -1.79 20.64 -24.74
CA LEU A 38 -2.08 19.24 -24.42
C LEU A 38 -1.24 18.87 -23.20
N VAL A 39 -1.89 18.49 -22.11
CA VAL A 39 -1.23 17.90 -20.95
C VAL A 39 -1.14 16.40 -21.19
N LEU A 40 0.07 15.90 -21.39
CA LEU A 40 0.33 14.48 -21.50
C LEU A 40 0.67 13.93 -20.12
N ARG A 41 -0.02 12.88 -19.69
CA ARG A 41 0.24 12.17 -18.42
C ARG A 41 0.82 10.81 -18.73
N ASP A 42 1.88 10.48 -18.02
CA ASP A 42 2.45 9.14 -17.94
C ASP A 42 2.58 8.68 -16.45
N ARG A 43 3.24 7.55 -16.21
CA ARG A 43 3.40 7.02 -14.84
C ARG A 43 4.25 7.91 -13.92
N GLU A 44 5.12 8.77 -14.48
CA GLU A 44 6.03 9.61 -13.69
C GLU A 44 5.54 11.06 -13.56
N GLY A 45 4.42 11.41 -14.16
CA GLY A 45 3.81 12.72 -14.01
C GLY A 45 3.15 13.26 -15.26
N MET A 46 3.25 14.59 -15.43
CA MET A 46 2.61 15.32 -16.49
C MET A 46 3.62 16.22 -17.20
N ALA A 47 3.50 16.32 -18.53
CA ALA A 47 4.25 17.26 -19.37
C ALA A 47 3.31 18.14 -20.18
N GLN A 48 3.60 19.43 -20.27
CA GLN A 48 2.87 20.37 -21.11
C GLN A 48 3.42 20.33 -22.54
N ILE A 49 2.56 20.01 -23.49
CA ILE A 49 2.84 20.04 -24.92
C ILE A 49 2.17 21.29 -25.49
N THR A 50 2.96 22.23 -25.99
CA THR A 50 2.44 23.51 -26.48
C THR A 50 2.21 23.44 -28.00
N LEU A 51 0.95 23.39 -28.37
CA LEU A 51 0.49 23.31 -29.75
C LEU A 51 0.38 24.73 -30.32
N VAL A 52 1.27 25.07 -31.28
CA VAL A 52 1.25 26.38 -31.95
C VAL A 52 0.82 26.19 -33.39
N LYS A 53 -0.33 26.76 -33.76
CA LYS A 53 -0.94 26.61 -35.10
C LYS A 53 0.01 27.01 -36.26
N LYS A 54 0.85 28.05 -36.03
CA LYS A 54 1.82 28.51 -37.03
C LYS A 54 2.95 27.51 -37.27
N LEU A 55 3.31 26.72 -36.24
CA LEU A 55 4.42 25.74 -36.29
C LEU A 55 3.92 24.38 -36.84
N LEU A 56 2.76 23.93 -36.38
CA LEU A 56 2.21 22.60 -36.71
C LEU A 56 1.44 22.57 -38.05
N GLY A 57 1.03 23.74 -38.57
CA GLY A 57 0.10 23.80 -39.68
C GLY A 57 -1.37 23.57 -39.26
N LYS A 58 -2.29 23.91 -40.18
CA LYS A 58 -3.72 23.94 -39.84
C LYS A 58 -4.30 22.54 -39.51
N ASP A 59 -3.90 21.53 -40.24
CA ASP A 59 -4.52 20.19 -40.17
C ASP A 59 -4.03 19.43 -38.92
N VAL A 60 -2.71 19.42 -38.64
CA VAL A 60 -2.13 18.80 -37.46
C VAL A 60 -2.63 19.52 -36.20
N PHE A 61 -2.68 20.85 -36.19
CA PHE A 61 -3.22 21.61 -35.08
C PHE A 61 -4.70 21.29 -34.81
N LYS A 62 -5.52 21.19 -35.88
CA LYS A 62 -6.94 20.81 -35.77
C LYS A 62 -7.10 19.40 -35.20
N MET A 63 -6.33 18.45 -35.69
CA MET A 63 -6.32 17.07 -35.20
C MET A 63 -5.90 17.03 -33.71
N ALA A 64 -4.77 17.65 -33.35
CA ALA A 64 -4.23 17.60 -32.00
C ALA A 64 -5.20 18.20 -30.96
N ARG A 65 -5.88 19.30 -31.25
CA ARG A 65 -6.85 19.91 -30.34
C ARG A 65 -8.19 19.15 -30.25
N SER A 66 -8.47 18.24 -31.17
CA SER A 66 -9.69 17.41 -31.17
C SER A 66 -9.49 16.04 -30.53
N ILE A 67 -8.30 15.76 -30.01
CA ILE A 67 -8.02 14.51 -29.29
C ILE A 67 -8.92 14.43 -28.04
N SER A 68 -9.65 13.35 -27.90
CA SER A 68 -10.46 13.13 -26.70
C SER A 68 -9.56 12.87 -25.48
N ARG A 69 -10.01 13.34 -24.32
CA ARG A 69 -9.33 13.04 -23.05
C ARG A 69 -9.16 11.54 -22.88
N GLU A 70 -8.05 11.15 -22.25
CA GLU A 70 -7.63 9.77 -22.03
C GLU A 70 -7.30 8.96 -23.30
N SER A 71 -7.27 9.60 -24.48
CA SER A 71 -6.65 8.98 -25.66
C SER A 71 -5.17 8.74 -25.42
N VAL A 72 -4.63 7.65 -25.95
CA VAL A 72 -3.19 7.35 -25.89
C VAL A 72 -2.50 8.05 -27.04
N VAL A 73 -1.50 8.86 -26.72
CA VAL A 73 -0.77 9.66 -27.68
C VAL A 73 0.74 9.46 -27.55
N MET A 74 1.42 9.58 -28.68
CA MET A 74 2.88 9.75 -28.74
C MET A 74 3.17 11.15 -29.26
N VAL A 75 4.14 11.81 -28.64
CA VAL A 75 4.60 13.16 -28.99
C VAL A 75 6.11 13.15 -29.10
N ARG A 76 6.64 13.52 -30.28
CA ARG A 76 8.05 13.86 -30.46
C ARG A 76 8.15 15.37 -30.55
N GLY A 77 9.14 15.95 -29.90
CA GLY A 77 9.32 17.40 -29.91
C GLY A 77 10.55 17.86 -29.15
N ASN A 78 10.82 19.14 -29.20
CA ASN A 78 11.93 19.75 -28.53
C ASN A 78 11.49 20.32 -27.16
N VAL A 79 12.27 20.07 -26.14
CA VAL A 79 12.12 20.71 -24.84
C VAL A 79 12.44 22.20 -25.01
N LYS A 80 11.61 23.07 -24.45
CA LYS A 80 11.84 24.50 -24.39
C LYS A 80 11.73 24.96 -22.93
N ALA A 81 12.77 25.58 -22.42
CA ALA A 81 12.71 26.24 -21.12
C ALA A 81 11.69 27.38 -21.16
N GLU A 82 10.70 27.35 -20.26
CA GLU A 82 9.62 28.34 -20.22
C GLU A 82 9.17 28.54 -18.76
N ALA A 83 9.61 29.62 -18.14
CA ALA A 83 9.36 29.90 -16.73
C ALA A 83 7.86 29.96 -16.34
N LYS A 84 6.98 30.24 -17.30
CA LYS A 84 5.53 30.28 -17.09
C LYS A 84 4.86 28.90 -17.20
N ALA A 85 5.56 27.90 -17.72
CA ALA A 85 5.04 26.54 -17.78
C ALA A 85 5.09 25.86 -16.39
N PRO A 86 4.16 24.94 -16.07
CA PRO A 86 4.01 24.37 -14.72
C PRO A 86 5.26 23.74 -14.12
N ARG A 87 6.24 23.34 -14.93
CA ARG A 87 7.50 22.72 -14.47
C ARG A 87 8.73 23.47 -14.98
N GLY A 88 8.58 24.73 -15.38
CA GLY A 88 9.65 25.54 -15.94
C GLY A 88 10.05 25.16 -17.38
N TYR A 89 9.32 24.25 -18.01
CA TYR A 89 9.53 23.85 -19.40
C TYR A 89 8.22 23.51 -20.11
N GLU A 90 8.24 23.55 -21.43
CA GLU A 90 7.21 23.04 -22.32
C GLU A 90 7.84 22.19 -23.42
N ILE A 91 7.06 21.38 -24.10
CA ILE A 91 7.50 20.63 -25.28
C ILE A 91 6.83 21.22 -26.51
N LEU A 92 7.64 21.63 -27.48
CA LEU A 92 7.20 22.06 -28.80
C LEU A 92 7.19 20.84 -29.73
N PRO A 93 6.01 20.29 -30.06
CA PRO A 93 5.94 19.06 -30.83
C PRO A 93 6.33 19.28 -32.29
N THR A 94 7.10 18.31 -32.79
CA THR A 94 7.39 18.15 -34.24
C THR A 94 6.51 17.05 -34.83
N GLU A 95 6.06 16.10 -34.05
CA GLU A 95 5.18 15.01 -34.45
C GLU A 95 4.21 14.66 -33.30
N ILE A 96 2.95 14.41 -33.64
CA ILE A 96 1.91 13.94 -32.73
C ILE A 96 1.17 12.79 -33.40
N GLN A 97 1.14 11.67 -32.74
CA GLN A 97 0.43 10.46 -33.19
C GLN A 97 -0.59 10.04 -32.12
N VAL A 98 -1.85 9.86 -32.55
CA VAL A 98 -2.86 9.19 -31.70
C VAL A 98 -2.70 7.69 -31.88
N LEU A 99 -2.27 7.00 -30.84
CA LEU A 99 -2.06 5.55 -30.86
C LEU A 99 -3.38 4.82 -30.63
N SER A 100 -4.24 5.37 -29.75
CA SER A 100 -5.57 4.83 -29.47
C SER A 100 -6.48 5.96 -29.03
N ALA A 101 -7.61 6.12 -29.70
CA ALA A 101 -8.62 7.11 -29.33
C ALA A 101 -9.49 6.58 -28.18
N ALA A 102 -9.70 7.39 -27.15
CA ALA A 102 -10.61 7.05 -26.06
C ALA A 102 -12.07 7.21 -26.50
N GLN A 103 -12.91 6.28 -26.06
CA GLN A 103 -14.36 6.42 -26.15
C GLN A 103 -14.86 7.44 -25.12
N VAL A 104 -15.83 8.24 -25.51
CA VAL A 104 -16.46 9.22 -24.63
C VAL A 104 -17.99 9.02 -24.64
N PRO A 105 -18.69 9.24 -23.51
CA PRO A 105 -18.17 9.79 -22.26
C PRO A 105 -17.28 8.80 -21.49
N LEU A 106 -16.34 9.32 -20.69
CA LEU A 106 -15.53 8.49 -19.80
C LEU A 106 -16.38 8.01 -18.62
N PRO A 107 -16.22 6.76 -18.13
CA PRO A 107 -16.97 6.26 -16.99
C PRO A 107 -16.57 6.96 -15.67
N LEU A 108 -15.36 7.48 -15.60
CA LEU A 108 -14.79 8.16 -14.45
C LEU A 108 -13.87 9.30 -14.91
N ASP A 109 -13.88 10.44 -14.21
CA ASP A 109 -12.93 11.53 -14.45
C ASP A 109 -11.61 11.29 -13.66
N PRO A 110 -10.48 10.99 -14.34
CA PRO A 110 -9.21 10.77 -13.67
C PRO A 110 -8.50 12.06 -13.23
N THR A 111 -9.09 13.25 -13.50
CA THR A 111 -8.48 14.54 -13.11
C THR A 111 -8.75 14.95 -11.67
N GLU A 112 -9.51 14.16 -10.92
CA GLU A 112 -9.91 14.43 -9.52
C GLU A 112 -10.70 15.72 -9.30
N LYS A 113 -11.17 16.36 -10.39
CA LYS A 113 -12.00 17.57 -10.32
C LYS A 113 -13.46 17.27 -9.94
N VAL A 114 -13.89 16.02 -10.10
CA VAL A 114 -15.22 15.54 -9.79
C VAL A 114 -15.10 14.41 -8.75
N GLU A 115 -15.80 14.56 -7.64
CA GLU A 115 -15.94 13.50 -6.66
C GLU A 115 -16.69 12.32 -7.26
N CYS A 116 -16.35 11.12 -6.85
CA CYS A 116 -16.93 9.89 -7.37
C CYS A 116 -17.08 8.88 -6.25
N GLU A 117 -18.26 8.29 -6.18
CA GLU A 117 -18.60 7.24 -5.22
C GLU A 117 -17.69 6.01 -5.37
N LEU A 118 -17.47 5.29 -4.27
CA LEU A 118 -16.56 4.15 -4.23
C LEU A 118 -16.97 3.06 -5.22
N ASP A 119 -18.26 2.76 -5.33
CA ASP A 119 -18.78 1.74 -6.25
C ASP A 119 -18.42 2.04 -7.71
N THR A 120 -18.63 3.29 -8.15
CA THR A 120 -18.25 3.74 -9.50
C THR A 120 -16.74 3.65 -9.73
N ARG A 121 -15.94 3.94 -8.70
CA ARG A 121 -14.47 3.81 -8.74
C ARG A 121 -14.04 2.36 -8.86
N LEU A 122 -14.69 1.45 -8.15
CA LEU A 122 -14.41 0.01 -8.21
C LEU A 122 -14.83 -0.59 -9.55
N ASP A 123 -16.02 -0.24 -10.07
CA ASP A 123 -16.51 -0.68 -11.39
C ASP A 123 -15.62 -0.21 -12.54
N SER A 124 -14.96 0.94 -12.37
CA SER A 124 -14.04 1.53 -13.35
C SER A 124 -12.59 1.60 -12.84
N ARG A 125 -12.13 0.58 -12.10
CA ARG A 125 -10.87 0.57 -11.36
C ARG A 125 -9.64 0.93 -12.21
N PHE A 126 -9.59 0.49 -13.46
CA PHE A 126 -8.52 0.84 -14.40
C PHE A 126 -8.43 2.35 -14.71
N MET A 127 -9.54 3.08 -14.60
CA MET A 127 -9.57 4.55 -14.70
C MET A 127 -9.26 5.21 -13.36
N ASP A 128 -9.76 4.64 -12.26
CA ASP A 128 -9.49 5.13 -10.91
C ASP A 128 -7.98 5.12 -10.58
N ILE A 129 -7.28 4.04 -10.95
CA ILE A 129 -5.81 3.95 -10.76
C ILE A 129 -5.04 5.01 -11.57
N ARG A 130 -5.62 5.63 -12.59
CA ARG A 130 -5.01 6.75 -13.32
C ARG A 130 -5.01 8.06 -12.52
N ARG A 131 -5.78 8.15 -11.45
CA ARG A 131 -5.79 9.31 -10.54
C ARG A 131 -4.47 9.35 -9.79
N PRO A 132 -3.80 10.52 -9.70
CA PRO A 132 -2.48 10.61 -9.08
C PRO A 132 -2.43 10.09 -7.64
N CYS A 133 -3.43 10.40 -6.81
CA CYS A 133 -3.48 9.95 -5.42
C CYS A 133 -3.61 8.41 -5.31
N VAL A 134 -4.41 7.79 -6.19
CA VAL A 134 -4.59 6.33 -6.17
C VAL A 134 -3.33 5.63 -6.66
N LEU A 135 -2.71 6.13 -7.74
CA LEU A 135 -1.44 5.59 -8.24
C LEU A 135 -0.34 5.71 -7.20
N ALA A 136 -0.25 6.86 -6.51
CA ALA A 136 0.75 7.09 -5.46
C ALA A 136 0.64 6.06 -4.32
N ALA A 137 -0.57 5.67 -3.92
CA ALA A 137 -0.78 4.64 -2.91
C ALA A 137 -0.19 3.29 -3.32
N PHE A 138 -0.45 2.83 -4.57
CA PHE A 138 0.14 1.58 -5.09
C PHE A 138 1.67 1.65 -5.24
N GLU A 139 2.21 2.81 -5.60
CA GLU A 139 3.66 2.99 -5.69
C GLU A 139 4.31 2.92 -4.30
N ILE A 140 3.67 3.49 -3.26
CA ILE A 140 4.12 3.39 -1.87
C ILE A 140 4.01 1.93 -1.37
N GLU A 141 2.90 1.24 -1.63
CA GLU A 141 2.74 -0.18 -1.29
C GLU A 141 3.89 -1.02 -1.87
N SER A 142 4.21 -0.82 -3.15
CA SER A 142 5.34 -1.50 -3.79
C SER A 142 6.68 -1.18 -3.13
N ALA A 143 6.89 0.07 -2.70
CA ALA A 143 8.11 0.49 -2.00
C ALA A 143 8.21 -0.14 -0.60
N VAL A 144 7.11 -0.22 0.14
CA VAL A 144 7.04 -0.92 1.44
C VAL A 144 7.44 -2.39 1.27
N LEU A 145 6.84 -3.10 0.30
CA LEU A 145 7.18 -4.51 0.05
C LEU A 145 8.64 -4.71 -0.35
N CYS A 146 9.20 -3.79 -1.14
CA CYS A 146 10.61 -3.82 -1.50
C CYS A 146 11.51 -3.68 -0.26
N SER A 147 11.21 -2.72 0.62
CA SER A 147 11.95 -2.51 1.87
C SER A 147 11.89 -3.72 2.79
N LEU A 148 10.72 -4.32 2.97
CA LEU A 148 10.53 -5.50 3.82
C LEU A 148 11.30 -6.71 3.29
N ARG A 149 11.25 -6.97 1.97
CA ARG A 149 12.04 -8.05 1.36
C ARG A 149 13.54 -7.84 1.55
N ASP A 150 14.02 -6.61 1.35
CA ASP A 150 15.42 -6.26 1.58
C ASP A 150 15.84 -6.48 3.04
N TYR A 151 15.00 -6.07 3.98
CA TYR A 151 15.23 -6.26 5.39
C TYR A 151 15.31 -7.75 5.77
N PHE A 152 14.32 -8.54 5.40
CA PHE A 152 14.27 -9.97 5.70
C PHE A 152 15.44 -10.72 5.05
N HIS A 153 15.78 -10.39 3.83
CA HIS A 153 16.92 -10.99 3.14
C HIS A 153 18.25 -10.68 3.87
N LYS A 154 18.46 -9.44 4.29
CA LYS A 154 19.64 -9.03 5.06
C LYS A 154 19.75 -9.72 6.42
N LYS A 155 18.61 -10.05 7.04
CA LYS A 155 18.54 -10.82 8.30
C LYS A 155 18.68 -12.34 8.08
N GLY A 156 18.84 -12.80 6.84
CA GLY A 156 18.97 -14.21 6.50
C GLY A 156 17.66 -15.00 6.62
N ILE A 157 16.52 -14.33 6.49
CA ILE A 157 15.19 -14.93 6.55
C ILE A 157 14.79 -15.34 5.13
N VAL A 158 14.35 -16.59 4.94
CA VAL A 158 14.07 -17.17 3.63
C VAL A 158 12.62 -16.89 3.21
N GLU A 159 12.41 -16.32 2.01
CA GLU A 159 11.07 -16.18 1.43
C GLU A 159 10.56 -17.57 0.98
N VAL A 160 9.34 -17.88 1.39
CA VAL A 160 8.68 -19.15 1.04
C VAL A 160 7.30 -18.88 0.47
N PHE A 161 6.74 -19.86 -0.23
CA PHE A 161 5.40 -19.80 -0.82
C PHE A 161 4.61 -21.03 -0.39
N THR A 162 3.56 -20.83 0.37
CA THR A 162 2.71 -21.92 0.87
C THR A 162 1.47 -22.12 -0.01
N PRO A 163 0.86 -23.32 0.00
CA PRO A 163 -0.39 -23.58 -0.73
C PRO A 163 -1.52 -22.63 -0.32
N LYS A 164 -2.27 -22.12 -1.30
CA LYS A 164 -3.45 -21.27 -1.08
C LYS A 164 -4.77 -22.03 -1.22
N ILE A 165 -4.73 -23.24 -1.74
CA ILE A 165 -5.84 -24.20 -1.74
C ILE A 165 -5.48 -25.30 -0.74
N VAL A 166 -6.32 -25.49 0.26
CA VAL A 166 -6.06 -26.38 1.40
C VAL A 166 -7.21 -27.34 1.62
N ALA A 167 -6.94 -28.50 2.27
CA ALA A 167 -7.94 -29.52 2.51
C ALA A 167 -8.75 -29.29 3.80
N ALA A 168 -8.28 -28.42 4.69
CA ALA A 168 -8.92 -28.12 5.97
C ALA A 168 -8.49 -26.73 6.45
N ALA A 169 -9.12 -26.24 7.53
CA ALA A 169 -8.74 -25.00 8.19
C ALA A 169 -7.26 -25.00 8.58
N THR A 170 -6.58 -23.91 8.31
CA THR A 170 -5.16 -23.70 8.65
C THR A 170 -4.97 -22.94 9.94
N GLU A 171 -6.02 -22.29 10.43
CA GLU A 171 -6.08 -21.57 11.69
C GLU A 171 -7.51 -21.58 12.23
N GLY A 172 -7.72 -21.46 13.53
CA GLY A 172 -9.06 -21.36 14.13
C GLY A 172 -9.56 -19.92 14.14
N GLY A 173 -10.91 -19.76 14.12
CA GLY A 173 -11.55 -18.49 14.45
C GLY A 173 -12.22 -17.71 13.33
N THR A 174 -12.05 -18.07 12.07
CA THR A 174 -12.77 -17.45 10.95
C THR A 174 -13.37 -18.50 10.01
N ASP A 175 -14.45 -18.13 9.30
CA ASP A 175 -15.08 -19.00 8.33
C ASP A 175 -14.20 -19.16 7.07
N LEU A 176 -14.33 -20.30 6.43
CA LEU A 176 -13.58 -20.69 5.24
C LEU A 176 -14.40 -20.42 3.98
N PHE A 177 -13.73 -19.96 2.93
CA PHE A 177 -14.29 -20.02 1.59
C PHE A 177 -14.18 -21.43 1.02
N PRO A 178 -15.28 -22.19 0.90
CA PRO A 178 -15.26 -23.49 0.25
C PRO A 178 -15.11 -23.32 -1.26
N ILE A 179 -14.32 -24.19 -1.88
CA ILE A 179 -14.15 -24.26 -3.33
C ILE A 179 -14.35 -25.68 -3.83
N SER A 180 -14.87 -25.82 -5.02
CA SER A 180 -14.93 -27.11 -5.71
C SER A 180 -13.53 -27.45 -6.25
N TYR A 181 -12.95 -28.56 -5.79
CA TYR A 181 -11.68 -29.08 -6.26
C TYR A 181 -11.88 -30.46 -6.90
N PHE A 182 -12.21 -30.45 -8.18
CA PHE A 182 -12.70 -31.64 -8.92
C PHE A 182 -13.92 -32.27 -8.23
N GLU A 183 -13.83 -33.49 -7.75
CA GLU A 183 -14.90 -34.23 -7.04
C GLU A 183 -14.81 -34.09 -5.50
N LYS A 184 -13.91 -33.23 -5.00
CA LYS A 184 -13.67 -33.00 -3.57
C LYS A 184 -13.94 -31.56 -3.21
N GLU A 185 -14.21 -31.32 -1.94
CA GLU A 185 -14.22 -30.00 -1.34
C GLU A 185 -12.79 -29.62 -0.95
N ALA A 186 -12.43 -28.38 -1.17
CA ALA A 186 -11.23 -27.73 -0.68
C ALA A 186 -11.59 -26.33 -0.19
N PHE A 187 -10.64 -25.61 0.37
CA PHE A 187 -10.85 -24.28 0.93
C PHE A 187 -9.71 -23.33 0.51
N LEU A 188 -10.02 -22.03 0.45
CA LEU A 188 -8.99 -21.00 0.41
C LEU A 188 -8.33 -20.87 1.78
N ASN A 189 -7.00 -20.71 1.83
CA ASN A 189 -6.30 -20.65 3.10
C ASN A 189 -6.55 -19.33 3.85
N GLN A 190 -6.71 -19.40 5.16
CA GLN A 190 -6.88 -18.24 6.05
C GLN A 190 -5.55 -17.64 6.48
N SER A 191 -4.48 -18.45 6.51
CA SER A 191 -3.15 -18.10 7.00
C SER A 191 -2.15 -19.18 6.61
N PRO A 192 -0.87 -18.88 6.38
CA PRO A 192 0.18 -19.85 6.14
C PRO A 192 0.66 -20.55 7.42
N GLN A 193 -0.01 -20.38 8.57
CA GLN A 193 0.51 -20.69 9.90
C GLN A 193 1.01 -22.13 10.07
N LEU A 194 0.22 -23.12 9.69
CA LEU A 194 0.65 -24.53 9.81
C LEU A 194 1.88 -24.83 8.96
N TYR A 195 1.94 -24.27 7.77
CA TYR A 195 3.09 -24.46 6.87
C TYR A 195 4.35 -23.78 7.40
N LYS A 196 4.25 -22.58 7.94
CA LYS A 196 5.40 -21.89 8.56
C LYS A 196 5.99 -22.73 9.71
N GLN A 197 5.14 -23.26 10.59
CA GLN A 197 5.57 -24.13 11.69
C GLN A 197 6.20 -25.45 11.18
N MET A 198 5.63 -26.06 10.14
CA MET A 198 6.23 -27.26 9.52
C MET A 198 7.63 -26.98 8.98
N LEU A 199 7.86 -25.78 8.43
CA LEU A 199 9.18 -25.37 7.93
C LEU A 199 10.18 -25.17 9.07
N MET A 200 9.74 -24.70 10.24
CA MET A 200 10.58 -24.68 11.44
C MET A 200 11.00 -26.12 11.83
N GLY A 201 10.04 -27.05 11.86
CA GLY A 201 10.32 -28.47 12.10
C GLY A 201 11.20 -29.12 11.03
N ALA A 202 11.23 -28.58 9.84
CA ALA A 202 12.14 -29.00 8.75
C ALA A 202 13.56 -28.42 8.87
N GLY A 203 13.82 -27.53 9.84
CA GLY A 203 15.14 -26.95 10.10
C GLY A 203 15.46 -25.71 9.26
N MET A 204 14.45 -24.97 8.75
CA MET A 204 14.68 -23.74 8.02
C MET A 204 14.93 -22.52 8.93
N ASP A 205 14.69 -22.65 10.22
CA ASP A 205 14.92 -21.69 11.33
C ASP A 205 14.23 -20.34 11.19
N ARG A 206 14.23 -19.72 10.02
CA ARG A 206 13.66 -18.39 9.78
C ARG A 206 13.05 -18.33 8.38
N VAL A 207 11.74 -18.14 8.30
CA VAL A 207 11.03 -18.01 7.03
C VAL A 207 10.05 -16.85 7.08
N TYR A 208 9.75 -16.29 5.90
CA TYR A 208 8.65 -15.37 5.73
C TYR A 208 7.90 -15.65 4.44
N GLU A 209 6.64 -15.28 4.41
CA GLU A 209 5.83 -15.28 3.20
C GLU A 209 5.13 -13.92 3.05
N ILE A 210 5.11 -13.38 1.83
CA ILE A 210 4.24 -12.28 1.43
C ILE A 210 3.26 -12.86 0.42
N GLY A 211 2.00 -13.02 0.81
CA GLY A 211 1.03 -13.71 -0.03
C GLY A 211 -0.42 -13.50 0.38
N PRO A 212 -1.37 -13.88 -0.52
CA PRO A 212 -2.79 -13.71 -0.24
C PRO A 212 -3.28 -14.64 0.86
N ILE A 213 -4.18 -14.11 1.69
CA ILE A 213 -4.98 -14.84 2.67
C ILE A 213 -6.46 -14.54 2.43
N PHE A 214 -7.34 -15.46 2.84
CA PHE A 214 -8.76 -15.39 2.58
C PHE A 214 -9.55 -15.68 3.86
N ARG A 215 -10.44 -14.79 4.26
CA ARG A 215 -11.28 -14.93 5.44
C ARG A 215 -12.73 -14.66 5.09
N ALA A 216 -13.60 -15.65 5.25
CA ALA A 216 -15.01 -15.54 4.90
C ALA A 216 -15.79 -14.81 6.01
N GLU A 217 -15.42 -13.57 6.28
CA GLU A 217 -16.07 -12.74 7.28
C GLU A 217 -17.31 -12.05 6.68
N GLU A 218 -18.44 -12.14 7.36
CA GLU A 218 -19.69 -11.52 6.92
C GLU A 218 -19.77 -10.00 7.19
N HIS A 219 -18.68 -9.41 7.71
CA HIS A 219 -18.63 -8.00 8.08
C HIS A 219 -18.04 -7.14 6.96
N ASP A 220 -18.78 -6.13 6.56
CA ASP A 220 -18.31 -5.09 5.63
C ASP A 220 -17.77 -3.88 6.43
N THR A 221 -16.54 -4.01 6.89
CA THR A 221 -15.85 -2.95 7.64
C THR A 221 -14.47 -2.68 7.06
N ARG A 222 -13.86 -1.56 7.42
CA ARG A 222 -12.48 -1.23 6.99
C ARG A 222 -11.42 -2.18 7.56
N ARG A 223 -11.75 -2.95 8.60
CA ARG A 223 -10.85 -3.89 9.29
C ARG A 223 -10.98 -5.33 8.77
N HIS A 224 -12.12 -5.69 8.19
CA HIS A 224 -12.44 -7.06 7.81
C HIS A 224 -12.49 -7.15 6.29
N LEU A 225 -11.41 -7.63 5.69
CA LEU A 225 -11.30 -7.88 4.27
C LEU A 225 -11.34 -9.39 4.01
N ASN A 226 -12.15 -9.78 3.03
CA ASN A 226 -12.26 -11.18 2.62
C ASN A 226 -11.01 -11.71 1.92
N GLU A 227 -10.22 -10.82 1.32
CA GLU A 227 -8.92 -11.10 0.72
C GLU A 227 -7.94 -10.00 1.10
N ALA A 228 -6.76 -10.38 1.59
CA ALA A 228 -5.69 -9.47 1.93
C ALA A 228 -4.32 -10.07 1.59
N ILE A 229 -3.31 -9.22 1.42
CA ILE A 229 -1.91 -9.67 1.34
C ILE A 229 -1.35 -9.66 2.76
N SER A 230 -1.02 -10.83 3.26
CA SER A 230 -0.37 -11.01 4.56
C SER A 230 1.14 -11.01 4.42
N ILE A 231 1.82 -10.49 5.44
CA ILE A 231 3.27 -10.56 5.61
C ILE A 231 3.50 -11.40 6.86
N ASP A 232 3.83 -12.64 6.65
CA ASP A 232 3.94 -13.65 7.71
C ASP A 232 5.40 -14.03 7.97
N LEU A 233 5.79 -14.03 9.23
CA LEU A 233 7.13 -14.40 9.68
C LEU A 233 7.03 -15.58 10.66
N GLU A 234 8.01 -16.49 10.63
CA GLU A 234 8.18 -17.53 11.63
C GLU A 234 9.68 -17.69 11.93
N VAL A 235 10.05 -17.73 13.20
CA VAL A 235 11.44 -17.82 13.66
C VAL A 235 11.57 -18.86 14.77
N SER A 236 12.52 -19.80 14.62
CA SER A 236 12.90 -20.75 15.66
C SER A 236 13.89 -20.15 16.63
N PHE A 237 13.97 -20.72 17.83
CA PHE A 237 14.95 -20.34 18.87
C PHE A 237 14.89 -18.86 19.26
N ALA A 238 13.70 -18.25 19.18
CA ALA A 238 13.42 -16.86 19.50
C ALA A 238 12.33 -16.77 20.57
N ASP A 239 12.34 -15.70 21.35
CA ASP A 239 11.25 -15.35 22.25
C ASP A 239 10.42 -14.17 21.71
N ASP A 240 9.41 -13.75 22.47
CA ASP A 240 8.53 -12.62 22.11
C ASP A 240 9.31 -11.31 21.93
N LYS A 241 10.39 -11.09 22.67
CA LYS A 241 11.21 -9.88 22.59
C LYS A 241 12.02 -9.84 21.31
N ASP A 242 12.60 -10.98 20.92
CA ASP A 242 13.34 -11.12 19.67
C ASP A 242 12.43 -10.82 18.46
N VAL A 243 11.18 -11.32 18.50
CA VAL A 243 10.23 -11.10 17.40
C VAL A 243 9.74 -9.65 17.39
N MET A 244 9.48 -9.03 18.55
CA MET A 244 9.17 -7.60 18.63
C MET A 244 10.30 -6.74 18.06
N GLU A 245 11.57 -7.08 18.31
CA GLU A 245 12.73 -6.36 17.78
C GLU A 245 12.81 -6.46 16.25
N ILE A 246 12.58 -7.65 15.69
CA ILE A 246 12.51 -7.85 14.23
C ILE A 246 11.38 -6.99 13.64
N LEU A 247 10.22 -6.97 14.27
CA LEU A 247 9.04 -6.27 13.76
C LEU A 247 9.23 -4.75 13.82
N GLU A 248 9.71 -4.20 14.94
CA GLU A 248 9.94 -2.76 15.08
C GLU A 248 11.02 -2.25 14.11
N GLU A 249 12.10 -3.01 13.88
CA GLU A 249 13.11 -2.69 12.87
C GLU A 249 12.55 -2.73 11.45
N ALA A 250 11.74 -3.75 11.11
CA ALA A 250 11.12 -3.90 9.80
C ALA A 250 10.17 -2.73 9.49
N VAL A 251 9.32 -2.37 10.45
CA VAL A 251 8.37 -1.26 10.32
C VAL A 251 9.10 0.07 10.20
N ALA A 252 10.03 0.39 11.12
CA ALA A 252 10.79 1.64 11.05
C ALA A 252 11.62 1.74 9.76
N GLY A 253 12.18 0.62 9.31
CA GLY A 253 12.89 0.52 8.05
C GLY A 253 12.00 0.82 6.83
N ALA A 254 10.76 0.32 6.82
CA ALA A 254 9.80 0.60 5.76
C ALA A 254 9.41 2.08 5.72
N TYR A 255 9.18 2.71 6.88
CA TYR A 255 8.92 4.15 6.97
C TYR A 255 10.11 4.98 6.43
N SER A 256 11.33 4.64 6.83
CA SER A 256 12.54 5.32 6.34
C SER A 256 12.68 5.17 4.83
N TYR A 257 12.48 3.96 4.32
CA TYR A 257 12.57 3.70 2.89
C TYR A 257 11.55 4.52 2.08
N VAL A 258 10.31 4.60 2.54
CA VAL A 258 9.26 5.40 1.89
C VAL A 258 9.59 6.89 1.96
N ALA A 259 10.03 7.40 3.11
CA ALA A 259 10.42 8.81 3.26
C ALA A 259 11.54 9.21 2.29
N ASP A 260 12.52 8.31 2.06
CA ASP A 260 13.66 8.58 1.19
C ASP A 260 13.33 8.42 -0.30
N ASN A 261 12.51 7.43 -0.67
CA ASN A 261 12.31 7.01 -2.05
C ASN A 261 10.97 7.42 -2.67
N CYS A 262 9.97 7.83 -1.85
CA CYS A 262 8.61 8.13 -2.31
C CYS A 262 8.19 9.58 -2.09
N ARG A 263 9.13 10.54 -2.11
CA ARG A 263 8.85 11.97 -1.84
C ARG A 263 7.75 12.53 -2.73
N ARG A 264 7.80 12.24 -4.04
CA ARG A 264 6.77 12.67 -4.99
C ARG A 264 5.38 12.12 -4.65
N GLN A 265 5.32 10.86 -4.24
CA GLN A 265 4.06 10.20 -3.87
C GLN A 265 3.49 10.81 -2.60
N LEU A 266 4.33 11.07 -1.60
CA LEU A 266 3.95 11.77 -0.36
C LEU A 266 3.44 13.19 -0.64
N GLU A 267 4.10 13.94 -1.53
CA GLU A 267 3.64 15.26 -1.98
C GLU A 267 2.27 15.19 -2.66
N VAL A 268 2.05 14.20 -3.56
CA VAL A 268 0.75 13.98 -4.24
C VAL A 268 -0.35 13.68 -3.24
N LEU A 269 -0.05 12.93 -2.18
CA LEU A 269 -0.99 12.59 -1.11
C LEU A 269 -1.14 13.70 -0.06
N ASN A 270 -0.35 14.77 -0.16
CA ASN A 270 -0.24 15.83 0.86
C ASN A 270 0.01 15.24 2.26
N MET A 271 0.93 14.28 2.35
CA MET A 271 1.29 13.57 3.58
C MET A 271 2.71 13.92 4.02
N GLU A 272 2.84 14.23 5.30
CA GLU A 272 4.12 14.27 6.00
C GLU A 272 4.30 12.93 6.72
N LEU A 273 5.40 12.24 6.42
CA LEU A 273 5.72 10.94 7.00
C LEU A 273 6.85 11.08 8.02
N GLU A 274 6.53 10.87 9.28
CA GLU A 274 7.52 10.79 10.35
C GLU A 274 8.00 9.36 10.53
N VAL A 275 9.32 9.15 10.48
CA VAL A 275 9.92 7.85 10.74
C VAL A 275 9.85 7.55 12.24
N PRO A 276 9.23 6.45 12.67
CA PRO A 276 9.08 6.14 14.08
C PRO A 276 10.45 5.84 14.73
N ARG A 277 10.60 6.27 15.97
CA ARG A 277 11.84 6.09 16.74
C ARG A 277 11.87 4.73 17.42
N LEU A 278 13.00 4.06 17.33
CA LEU A 278 13.25 2.79 18.03
C LEU A 278 13.88 3.03 19.42
N PRO A 279 13.65 2.15 20.39
CA PRO A 279 12.66 1.06 20.37
C PRO A 279 11.24 1.57 20.57
N PHE A 280 10.22 0.84 20.06
CA PHE A 280 8.82 1.17 20.32
C PHE A 280 8.47 0.95 21.80
N LYS A 281 7.49 1.72 22.30
CA LYS A 281 6.99 1.54 23.66
C LYS A 281 6.39 0.13 23.85
N ARG A 282 6.50 -0.39 25.04
CA ARG A 282 5.86 -1.64 25.46
C ARG A 282 4.89 -1.31 26.58
N ILE A 283 3.62 -1.59 26.40
CA ILE A 283 2.53 -1.29 27.32
C ILE A 283 1.83 -2.59 27.64
N THR A 284 1.74 -2.95 28.91
CA THR A 284 1.01 -4.15 29.30
C THR A 284 -0.49 -3.94 29.12
N TYR A 285 -1.23 -5.01 28.85
CA TYR A 285 -2.68 -5.00 28.76
C TYR A 285 -3.32 -4.36 30.01
N THR A 286 -2.83 -4.71 31.22
CA THR A 286 -3.31 -4.11 32.46
C THR A 286 -3.11 -2.59 32.47
N ARG A 287 -1.94 -2.10 32.03
CA ARG A 287 -1.69 -0.65 31.98
C ARG A 287 -2.55 0.05 30.92
N ALA A 288 -2.84 -0.63 29.82
CA ALA A 288 -3.76 -0.10 28.80
C ALA A 288 -5.18 0.10 29.36
N LEU A 289 -5.69 -0.86 30.12
CA LEU A 289 -6.99 -0.73 30.81
C LEU A 289 -7.01 0.43 31.82
N GLU A 290 -5.95 0.57 32.64
CA GLU A 290 -5.82 1.68 33.57
C GLU A 290 -5.84 3.03 32.87
N LEU A 291 -5.09 3.16 31.74
CA LEU A 291 -5.09 4.39 30.94
C LEU A 291 -6.46 4.71 30.35
N ALA A 292 -7.17 3.69 29.89
CA ALA A 292 -8.53 3.84 29.34
C ALA A 292 -9.52 4.27 30.42
N GLU A 293 -9.43 3.70 31.61
CA GLU A 293 -10.28 4.10 32.76
C GLU A 293 -9.95 5.51 33.24
N GLU A 294 -8.67 5.83 33.45
CA GLU A 294 -8.21 7.12 33.97
C GLU A 294 -8.61 8.32 33.08
N LYS A 295 -8.54 8.13 31.76
CA LYS A 295 -8.66 9.26 30.82
C LYS A 295 -9.96 9.26 30.00
N ALA A 296 -10.50 8.07 29.67
CA ALA A 296 -11.75 7.94 28.88
C ALA A 296 -12.96 7.55 29.73
N GLY A 297 -12.74 7.13 30.99
CA GLY A 297 -13.80 6.63 31.85
C GLY A 297 -14.36 5.27 31.38
N ALA A 298 -13.64 4.57 30.51
CA ALA A 298 -14.01 3.27 30.00
C ALA A 298 -13.99 2.23 31.14
N ARG A 299 -15.09 1.53 31.36
CA ARG A 299 -15.19 0.49 32.38
C ARG A 299 -15.07 -0.87 31.69
N MET A 300 -13.85 -1.33 31.49
CA MET A 300 -13.55 -2.67 30.99
C MET A 300 -13.11 -3.56 32.17
N GLN A 301 -13.51 -4.83 32.12
CA GLN A 301 -13.01 -5.81 33.10
C GLN A 301 -11.73 -6.44 32.56
N TRP A 302 -10.85 -6.83 33.47
CA TRP A 302 -9.66 -7.58 33.10
C TRP A 302 -10.06 -8.92 32.45
N GLY A 303 -9.59 -9.16 31.23
CA GLY A 303 -9.98 -10.32 30.43
C GLY A 303 -10.97 -10.01 29.31
N ASP A 304 -11.47 -8.78 29.19
CA ASP A 304 -12.27 -8.33 28.04
C ASP A 304 -11.37 -8.04 26.86
N ASP A 305 -11.86 -8.27 25.64
CA ASP A 305 -11.14 -7.80 24.44
C ASP A 305 -11.28 -6.28 24.32
N LEU A 306 -10.25 -5.60 23.77
CA LEU A 306 -10.30 -4.15 23.60
C LEU A 306 -11.24 -3.79 22.43
N ASP A 307 -12.19 -2.92 22.68
CA ASP A 307 -13.05 -2.40 21.64
C ASP A 307 -12.33 -1.31 20.81
N THR A 308 -12.84 -1.05 19.63
CA THR A 308 -12.28 -0.08 18.67
C THR A 308 -12.14 1.34 19.25
N GLU A 309 -13.06 1.75 20.13
CA GLU A 309 -13.04 3.08 20.74
C GLU A 309 -11.87 3.19 21.74
N THR A 310 -11.67 2.15 22.53
CA THR A 310 -10.55 2.05 23.48
C THR A 310 -9.21 2.01 22.75
N GLU A 311 -9.07 1.22 21.69
CA GLU A 311 -7.85 1.16 20.88
C GLU A 311 -7.50 2.53 20.26
N ARG A 312 -8.48 3.22 19.67
CA ARG A 312 -8.29 4.57 19.11
C ARG A 312 -7.81 5.52 20.19
N PHE A 313 -8.48 5.53 21.32
CA PHE A 313 -8.14 6.38 22.45
C PHE A 313 -6.71 6.13 22.98
N LEU A 314 -6.32 4.86 23.11
CA LEU A 314 -4.95 4.50 23.51
C LEU A 314 -3.94 5.00 22.48
N GLY A 315 -4.19 4.81 21.19
CA GLY A 315 -3.33 5.32 20.12
C GLY A 315 -3.12 6.83 20.20
N GLU A 316 -4.19 7.60 20.33
CA GLU A 316 -4.14 9.05 20.48
C GLU A 316 -3.41 9.49 21.77
N SER A 317 -3.64 8.77 22.87
CA SER A 317 -3.03 9.09 24.19
C SER A 317 -1.54 8.79 24.23
N ILE A 318 -1.09 7.75 23.57
CA ILE A 318 0.31 7.32 23.53
C ILE A 318 1.10 8.11 22.47
N GLY A 319 0.47 8.40 21.32
CA GLY A 319 0.97 9.31 20.30
C GLY A 319 2.14 8.79 19.47
N GLU A 320 2.58 7.55 19.66
CA GLU A 320 3.64 6.87 18.92
C GLU A 320 3.36 5.38 18.80
N HIS A 321 4.08 4.66 17.94
CA HIS A 321 3.95 3.20 17.84
C HIS A 321 4.27 2.53 19.16
N TYR A 322 3.47 1.52 19.52
CA TYR A 322 3.67 0.77 20.76
C TYR A 322 3.25 -0.68 20.61
N PHE A 323 3.90 -1.54 21.38
CA PHE A 323 3.46 -2.92 21.56
C PHE A 323 2.50 -3.00 22.76
N LEU A 324 1.39 -3.67 22.55
CA LEU A 324 0.50 -4.10 23.62
C LEU A 324 0.86 -5.54 23.97
N ILE A 325 1.33 -5.76 25.19
CA ILE A 325 1.92 -7.01 25.66
C ILE A 325 1.20 -7.57 26.89
N ASP A 326 1.56 -8.78 27.31
CA ASP A 326 1.05 -9.44 28.52
C ASP A 326 -0.48 -9.57 28.51
N TRP A 327 -1.00 -10.08 27.40
CA TRP A 327 -2.43 -10.31 27.23
C TRP A 327 -2.97 -11.40 28.16
N PRO A 328 -4.24 -11.32 28.60
CA PRO A 328 -4.90 -12.42 29.26
C PRO A 328 -4.89 -13.69 28.41
N SER A 329 -4.45 -14.81 28.99
CA SER A 329 -4.41 -16.10 28.28
C SER A 329 -5.80 -16.57 27.83
N SER A 330 -6.86 -16.13 28.53
CA SER A 330 -8.24 -16.52 28.28
C SER A 330 -8.82 -15.99 26.95
N ILE A 331 -8.28 -14.88 26.40
CA ILE A 331 -8.77 -14.22 25.18
C ILE A 331 -7.84 -14.39 23.99
N LYS A 332 -6.69 -15.01 24.18
CA LYS A 332 -5.77 -15.34 23.09
C LYS A 332 -5.93 -16.81 22.66
N PRO A 333 -5.54 -17.18 21.44
CA PRO A 333 -5.60 -18.56 20.97
C PRO A 333 -4.86 -19.51 21.89
N TYR A 334 -5.35 -20.74 22.05
CA TYR A 334 -4.85 -21.76 22.96
C TYR A 334 -3.36 -22.09 22.77
N TYR A 335 -2.79 -21.85 21.61
CA TYR A 335 -1.40 -22.10 21.30
C TYR A 335 -0.45 -20.95 21.71
N THR A 336 -0.98 -19.85 22.23
CA THR A 336 -0.16 -18.75 22.72
C THR A 336 0.46 -19.14 24.06
N LEU A 337 1.79 -19.07 24.17
CA LEU A 337 2.54 -19.53 25.33
C LEU A 337 2.27 -18.66 26.57
N PRO A 338 1.68 -19.20 27.65
CA PRO A 338 1.56 -18.48 28.91
C PRO A 338 2.93 -18.31 29.60
N TYR A 339 3.03 -17.36 30.53
CA TYR A 339 4.19 -17.29 31.43
C TYR A 339 4.11 -18.39 32.46
N GLU A 340 5.26 -19.03 32.77
CA GLU A 340 5.32 -20.14 33.72
C GLU A 340 4.93 -19.73 35.17
N ASP A 341 5.32 -18.51 35.56
CA ASP A 341 5.05 -17.93 36.86
C ASP A 341 3.72 -17.19 36.98
N LYS A 342 3.09 -16.88 35.82
CA LYS A 342 1.83 -16.15 35.73
C LYS A 342 0.98 -16.68 34.56
N PRO A 343 0.39 -17.87 34.69
CA PRO A 343 -0.31 -18.54 33.61
C PRO A 343 -1.59 -17.80 33.14
N GLU A 344 -2.08 -16.84 33.91
CA GLU A 344 -3.20 -15.98 33.55
C GLU A 344 -2.86 -14.98 32.42
N ILE A 345 -1.57 -14.72 32.16
CA ILE A 345 -1.09 -13.88 31.05
C ILE A 345 -0.18 -14.67 30.12
N CYS A 346 -0.13 -14.25 28.86
CA CYS A 346 0.63 -14.94 27.83
C CYS A 346 1.58 -14.01 27.06
N ARG A 347 2.54 -14.62 26.36
CA ARG A 347 3.54 -13.96 25.51
C ARG A 347 3.00 -13.57 24.15
N GLY A 348 1.71 -13.17 24.09
CA GLY A 348 1.11 -12.56 22.93
C GLY A 348 1.36 -11.06 22.92
N PHE A 349 1.52 -10.48 21.75
CA PHE A 349 1.64 -9.04 21.60
C PHE A 349 1.03 -8.57 20.30
N ASP A 350 0.57 -7.32 20.29
CA ASP A 350 0.05 -6.63 19.13
C ASP A 350 0.83 -5.32 18.94
N LEU A 351 1.23 -5.01 17.69
CA LEU A 351 1.84 -3.72 17.37
C LEU A 351 0.77 -2.75 16.92
N MET A 352 0.65 -1.64 17.62
CA MET A 352 -0.38 -0.65 17.46
C MET A 352 0.14 0.64 16.81
N HIS A 353 -0.65 1.22 15.91
CA HIS A 353 -0.37 2.50 15.27
C HIS A 353 -1.06 3.65 16.02
N PRO A 354 -0.40 4.81 16.25
CA PRO A 354 -0.94 5.89 17.08
C PRO A 354 -2.14 6.64 16.48
N ARG A 355 -2.33 6.59 15.17
CA ARG A 355 -3.38 7.34 14.45
C ARG A 355 -4.35 6.47 13.68
N MET A 356 -4.23 5.16 13.80
CA MET A 356 -5.10 4.19 13.13
C MET A 356 -5.82 3.35 14.15
N GLU A 357 -7.10 3.12 13.90
CA GLU A 357 -7.89 2.08 14.58
C GLU A 357 -7.48 0.69 14.08
N LEU A 358 -6.19 0.47 13.82
CA LEU A 358 -5.66 -0.72 13.19
C LEU A 358 -4.46 -1.24 13.96
N GLU A 359 -4.56 -2.52 14.30
CA GLU A 359 -3.44 -3.35 14.65
C GLU A 359 -2.55 -3.53 13.40
N ILE A 360 -1.26 -3.22 13.50
CA ILE A 360 -0.31 -3.43 12.40
C ILE A 360 0.04 -4.92 12.32
N GLU A 361 0.20 -5.57 13.49
CA GLU A 361 0.64 -6.95 13.56
C GLU A 361 0.21 -7.60 14.88
N ARG A 362 -0.19 -8.87 14.79
CA ARG A 362 -0.43 -9.75 15.91
C ARG A 362 0.58 -10.90 15.89
N ALA A 363 1.29 -11.08 16.98
CA ALA A 363 2.24 -12.16 17.10
C ALA A 363 2.21 -12.81 18.49
N SER A 364 2.70 -14.03 18.59
CA SER A 364 2.81 -14.75 19.85
C SER A 364 3.97 -15.73 19.84
N CYS A 365 4.62 -15.93 20.99
CA CYS A 365 5.36 -17.15 21.23
C CYS A 365 4.40 -18.32 21.34
N ARG A 366 4.72 -19.43 20.70
CA ARG A 366 3.91 -20.65 20.72
C ARG A 366 4.51 -21.65 21.66
N GLU A 367 3.65 -22.49 22.25
CA GLU A 367 4.13 -23.64 23.02
C GLU A 367 5.04 -24.49 22.15
N ARG A 368 6.11 -25.01 22.76
CA ARG A 368 7.00 -25.95 22.09
C ARG A 368 6.23 -27.24 21.82
N VAL A 369 6.10 -27.58 20.55
CA VAL A 369 5.59 -28.90 20.13
C VAL A 369 6.67 -29.93 20.29
#